data_7f7cb8e1e06bb16bc6a9d33ada26c13a
#
_entry.id   7f7cb8e1e06bb16bc6a9d33ada26c13a
#
_cell.length_a   1.000
_cell.length_b   1.000
_cell.length_c   1.000
_cell.angle_alpha   90.00
_cell.angle_beta   90.00
_cell.angle_gamma   90.00
#
_symmetry.space_group_name_H-M   'P 1'
#
loop_
_entity.id
_entity.type
_entity.pdbx_description
1 polymer ?
#
loop_
_entity_poly.entity_id
_entity_poly.type
_entity_poly.pdbx_seq_one_letter_code
_entity_poly.pdbx_strand_id
1 'polypeptide(L)'
;WLLHDDCAPAPGALAALLEAVSQRPQVGIAGPKICGWNDRGYLLEVGISIGVNGARWTGLEARERDQGQHDGIRNVLSVSTAGALIRRDLFEELGGFDPHLTLFRDDVDLGWRAHVAGYSVICVTDSVVYHAEAAATERREVDVEGAPLHRPHLLDRRHAAYVLLVNAPQWI
;
A
#
# COMPACT_ATOMS: atom_id res chain seq x y z
N TRP A 1 2.25 -10.20 8.58
CA TRP A 1 1.04 -9.53 8.08
C TRP A 1 0.82 -8.21 8.81
N LEU A 2 0.79 -7.13 8.05
CA LEU A 2 0.57 -5.78 8.58
C LEU A 2 -0.90 -5.42 8.47
N LEU A 3 -1.41 -4.76 9.51
CA LEU A 3 -2.77 -4.24 9.57
C LEU A 3 -2.73 -2.87 10.27
N HIS A 4 -3.49 -1.92 9.76
CA HIS A 4 -3.72 -0.68 10.48
C HIS A 4 -4.75 -0.89 11.60
N ASP A 5 -4.72 -0.08 12.63
CA ASP A 5 -5.65 -0.15 13.76
C ASP A 5 -7.07 0.37 13.40
N ASP A 6 -7.24 0.99 12.23
CA ASP A 6 -8.49 1.44 11.66
C ASP A 6 -8.94 0.60 10.45
N CYS A 7 -8.47 -0.65 10.37
CA CYS A 7 -8.91 -1.59 9.35
C CYS A 7 -9.44 -2.92 9.94
N ALA A 8 -10.23 -3.63 9.14
CA ALA A 8 -10.71 -4.97 9.47
C ALA A 8 -10.64 -5.89 8.25
N PRO A 9 -9.90 -7.02 8.34
CA PRO A 9 -9.90 -8.02 7.29
C PRO A 9 -11.24 -8.76 7.23
N ALA A 10 -11.70 -9.07 6.03
CA ALA A 10 -12.79 -10.00 5.82
C ALA A 10 -12.39 -11.43 6.21
N PRO A 11 -13.34 -12.30 6.57
CA PRO A 11 -13.04 -13.71 6.76
C PRO A 11 -12.34 -14.30 5.53
N GLY A 12 -11.25 -15.03 5.76
CA GLY A 12 -10.45 -15.63 4.69
C GLY A 12 -9.40 -14.72 4.03
N ALA A 13 -9.35 -13.43 4.36
CA ALA A 13 -8.41 -12.49 3.73
C ALA A 13 -6.95 -12.95 3.81
N LEU A 14 -6.47 -13.36 4.98
CA LEU A 14 -5.11 -13.87 5.14
C LEU A 14 -4.90 -15.20 4.37
N ALA A 15 -5.89 -16.09 4.39
CA ALA A 15 -5.78 -17.36 3.68
C ALA A 15 -5.60 -17.15 2.17
N ALA A 16 -6.35 -16.21 1.57
CA ALA A 16 -6.21 -15.86 0.15
C ALA A 16 -4.82 -15.31 -0.18
N LEU A 17 -4.23 -14.47 0.68
CA LEU A 17 -2.87 -13.97 0.51
C LEU A 17 -1.86 -15.12 0.59
N LEU A 18 -1.96 -15.98 1.60
CA LEU A 18 -1.05 -17.11 1.79
C LEU A 18 -1.11 -18.10 0.61
N GLU A 19 -2.30 -18.41 0.11
CA GLU A 19 -2.48 -19.26 -1.06
C GLU A 19 -1.83 -18.64 -2.30
N ALA A 20 -2.07 -17.35 -2.54
CA ALA A 20 -1.50 -16.63 -3.68
C ALA A 20 0.03 -16.64 -3.68
N VAL A 21 0.67 -16.43 -2.52
CA VAL A 21 2.14 -16.40 -2.42
C VAL A 21 2.77 -17.80 -2.42
N SER A 22 2.07 -18.83 -1.93
CA SER A 22 2.59 -20.21 -1.86
C SER A 22 2.98 -20.76 -3.22
N GLN A 23 2.32 -20.32 -4.28
CA GLN A 23 2.54 -20.72 -5.66
C GLN A 23 3.49 -19.80 -6.43
N ARG A 24 4.02 -18.76 -5.78
CA ARG A 24 4.81 -17.69 -6.43
C ARG A 24 6.03 -17.31 -5.57
N PRO A 25 7.10 -18.10 -5.61
CA PRO A 25 8.28 -17.90 -4.74
C PRO A 25 8.99 -16.56 -4.96
N GLN A 26 8.82 -15.93 -6.13
CA GLN A 26 9.37 -14.61 -6.44
C GLN A 26 8.58 -13.44 -5.81
N VAL A 27 7.39 -13.70 -5.25
CA VAL A 27 6.59 -12.65 -4.61
C VAL A 27 7.15 -12.36 -3.23
N GLY A 28 7.53 -11.10 -3.01
CA GLY A 28 8.01 -10.59 -1.73
C GLY A 28 6.91 -9.94 -0.90
N ILE A 29 5.93 -9.31 -1.59
CA ILE A 29 4.84 -8.58 -0.95
C ILE A 29 3.53 -8.91 -1.66
N ALA A 30 2.47 -9.16 -0.90
CA ALA A 30 1.12 -9.35 -1.40
C ALA A 30 0.14 -8.49 -0.59
N GLY A 31 -0.80 -7.83 -1.24
CA GLY A 31 -1.82 -7.03 -0.56
C GLY A 31 -3.23 -7.31 -1.04
N PRO A 32 -4.22 -6.97 -0.21
CA PRO A 32 -5.63 -7.17 -0.50
C PRO A 32 -6.21 -6.09 -1.42
N LYS A 33 -7.43 -6.30 -1.86
CA LYS A 33 -8.36 -5.26 -2.26
C LYS A 33 -8.80 -4.50 -1.01
N ILE A 34 -8.67 -3.17 -1.00
CA ILE A 34 -9.11 -2.33 0.10
C ILE A 34 -10.47 -1.73 -0.24
N CYS A 35 -11.43 -1.90 0.65
CA CYS A 35 -12.79 -1.38 0.54
C CYS A 35 -13.11 -0.41 1.68
N GLY A 36 -14.13 0.42 1.48
CA GLY A 36 -14.57 1.39 2.48
C GLY A 36 -15.14 0.73 3.74
N TRP A 37 -14.87 1.34 4.89
CA TRP A 37 -15.38 0.86 6.18
C TRP A 37 -16.91 0.95 6.27
N ASN A 38 -17.48 2.10 5.94
CA ASN A 38 -18.92 2.36 6.05
C ASN A 38 -19.71 1.85 4.84
N ASP A 39 -19.10 1.86 3.67
CA ASP A 39 -19.67 1.32 2.44
C ASP A 39 -18.70 0.26 1.88
N ARG A 40 -18.96 -0.98 2.19
CA ARG A 40 -18.13 -2.13 1.82
C ARG A 40 -18.09 -2.42 0.32
N GLY A 41 -19.02 -1.88 -0.44
CA GLY A 41 -19.02 -1.94 -1.90
C GLY A 41 -18.22 -0.80 -2.55
N TYR A 42 -17.67 0.13 -1.78
CA TYR A 42 -16.84 1.20 -2.29
C TYR A 42 -15.37 0.79 -2.31
N LEU A 43 -14.73 0.88 -3.48
CA LEU A 43 -13.32 0.54 -3.64
C LEU A 43 -12.44 1.73 -3.23
N LEU A 44 -11.44 1.48 -2.42
CA LEU A 44 -10.42 2.45 -2.03
C LEU A 44 -9.10 2.19 -2.77
N GLU A 45 -8.75 0.90 -2.97
CA GLU A 45 -7.48 0.52 -3.59
C GLU A 45 -7.52 -0.92 -4.12
N VAL A 46 -6.93 -1.12 -5.30
CA VAL A 46 -6.65 -2.44 -5.89
C VAL A 46 -5.19 -2.54 -6.34
N GLY A 47 -4.27 -2.17 -5.46
CA GLY A 47 -2.86 -2.00 -5.71
C GLY A 47 -2.50 -0.55 -5.99
N ILE A 48 -1.21 -0.24 -5.90
CA ILE A 48 -0.66 1.11 -6.00
C ILE A 48 0.32 1.18 -7.16
N SER A 49 0.20 2.24 -7.93
CA SER A 49 1.21 2.71 -8.90
C SER A 49 1.51 4.18 -8.63
N ILE A 50 2.55 4.70 -9.28
CA ILE A 50 2.87 6.13 -9.24
C ILE A 50 3.12 6.65 -10.65
N GLY A 51 2.70 7.89 -10.89
CA GLY A 51 3.05 8.62 -12.10
C GLY A 51 4.48 9.17 -12.04
N VAL A 52 4.98 9.64 -13.18
CA VAL A 52 6.31 10.27 -13.29
C VAL A 52 6.49 11.50 -12.39
N ASN A 53 5.41 12.11 -11.96
CA ASN A 53 5.37 13.23 -11.02
C ASN A 53 5.20 12.79 -9.54
N GLY A 54 5.27 11.48 -9.24
CA GLY A 54 5.05 10.91 -7.92
C GLY A 54 3.59 10.84 -7.48
N ALA A 55 2.63 11.22 -8.32
CA ALA A 55 1.22 11.09 -7.98
C ALA A 55 0.85 9.61 -7.79
N ARG A 56 0.23 9.29 -6.66
CA ARG A 56 -0.27 7.94 -6.35
C ARG A 56 -1.52 7.67 -7.19
N TRP A 57 -1.57 6.46 -7.73
CA TRP A 57 -2.73 5.92 -8.41
C TRP A 57 -3.08 4.55 -7.83
N THR A 58 -4.33 4.38 -7.43
CA THR A 58 -4.83 3.18 -6.74
C THR A 58 -5.46 2.15 -7.69
N GLY A 59 -5.35 2.38 -8.99
CA GLY A 59 -5.92 1.51 -10.01
C GLY A 59 -7.42 1.71 -10.24
N LEU A 60 -8.00 2.77 -9.66
CA LEU A 60 -9.45 3.00 -9.61
C LEU A 60 -9.85 4.33 -10.25
N GLU A 61 -11.07 4.35 -10.76
CA GLU A 61 -11.79 5.57 -11.09
C GLU A 61 -12.40 6.23 -9.85
N ALA A 62 -12.77 7.51 -9.96
CA ALA A 62 -13.38 8.23 -8.85
C ALA A 62 -14.72 7.59 -8.43
N ARG A 63 -14.86 7.27 -7.14
CA ARG A 63 -16.07 6.67 -6.54
C ARG A 63 -16.46 5.31 -7.12
N GLU A 64 -15.48 4.53 -7.52
CA GLU A 64 -15.71 3.22 -8.12
C GLU A 64 -16.27 2.23 -7.09
N ARG A 65 -17.26 1.43 -7.54
CA ARG A 65 -17.85 0.36 -6.77
C ARG A 65 -17.35 -1.00 -7.22
N ASP A 66 -17.23 -1.91 -6.27
CA ASP A 66 -16.86 -3.30 -6.54
C ASP A 66 -17.98 -4.04 -7.29
N GLN A 67 -17.68 -4.46 -8.49
CA GLN A 67 -18.54 -5.27 -9.35
C GLN A 67 -17.78 -6.49 -9.90
N GLY A 68 -16.62 -6.82 -9.29
CA GLY A 68 -15.73 -7.86 -9.78
C GLY A 68 -14.83 -7.44 -10.96
N GLN A 69 -14.90 -6.18 -11.41
CA GLN A 69 -14.14 -5.69 -12.58
C GLN A 69 -12.63 -5.71 -12.39
N HIS A 70 -12.18 -5.78 -11.13
CA HIS A 70 -10.77 -5.87 -10.77
C HIS A 70 -10.35 -7.25 -10.26
N ASP A 71 -11.21 -8.24 -10.28
CA ASP A 71 -10.94 -9.55 -9.71
C ASP A 71 -9.72 -10.24 -10.34
N GLY A 72 -8.98 -10.96 -9.50
CA GLY A 72 -7.78 -11.71 -9.86
C GLY A 72 -6.51 -11.23 -9.16
N ILE A 73 -5.38 -11.75 -9.62
CA ILE A 73 -4.05 -11.42 -9.09
C ILE A 73 -3.30 -10.61 -10.13
N ARG A 74 -2.73 -9.48 -9.74
CA ARG A 74 -1.97 -8.62 -10.65
C ARG A 74 -0.68 -8.12 -10.02
N ASN A 75 0.36 -7.92 -10.84
CA ASN A 75 1.56 -7.23 -10.43
C ASN A 75 1.27 -5.72 -10.29
N VAL A 76 1.77 -5.13 -9.22
CA VAL A 76 1.63 -3.71 -8.89
C VAL A 76 2.97 -3.17 -8.38
N LEU A 77 3.13 -1.85 -8.32
CA LEU A 77 4.32 -1.27 -7.70
C LEU A 77 4.33 -1.52 -6.18
N SER A 78 3.19 -1.34 -5.56
CA SER A 78 3.03 -1.50 -4.11
C SER A 78 1.59 -1.85 -3.73
N VAL A 79 1.38 -2.14 -2.46
CA VAL A 79 0.08 -2.36 -1.83
C VAL A 79 0.07 -1.67 -0.46
N SER A 80 -1.11 -1.27 0.00
CA SER A 80 -1.26 -0.59 1.28
C SER A 80 -0.80 -1.44 2.46
N THR A 81 -0.06 -0.83 3.38
CA THR A 81 0.30 -1.45 4.67
C THR A 81 -0.92 -1.74 5.55
N ALA A 82 -2.11 -1.25 5.20
CA ALA A 82 -3.36 -1.61 5.87
C ALA A 82 -3.73 -3.10 5.76
N GLY A 83 -3.05 -3.88 4.90
CA GLY A 83 -3.31 -5.31 4.75
C GLY A 83 -2.17 -6.10 4.11
N ALA A 84 -0.96 -5.55 4.02
CA ALA A 84 0.16 -6.17 3.33
C ALA A 84 0.69 -7.41 4.05
N LEU A 85 0.85 -8.49 3.31
CA LEU A 85 1.63 -9.66 3.71
C LEU A 85 3.02 -9.54 3.09
N ILE A 86 4.06 -9.54 3.91
CA ILE A 86 5.45 -9.31 3.48
C ILE A 86 6.30 -10.49 3.95
N ARG A 87 7.18 -10.96 3.08
CA ARG A 87 8.21 -11.93 3.45
C ARG A 87 9.13 -11.32 4.49
N ARG A 88 9.35 -12.04 5.57
CA ARG A 88 10.16 -11.55 6.68
C ARG A 88 11.62 -11.35 6.28
N ASP A 89 12.18 -12.32 5.56
CA ASP A 89 13.56 -12.25 5.07
C ASP A 89 13.78 -11.05 4.14
N LEU A 90 12.85 -10.77 3.23
CA LEU A 90 12.89 -9.56 2.40
C LEU A 90 12.81 -8.28 3.23
N PHE A 91 11.88 -8.22 4.20
CA PHE A 91 11.72 -7.03 5.03
C PHE A 91 13.00 -6.72 5.83
N GLU A 92 13.64 -7.76 6.36
CA GLU A 92 14.92 -7.66 7.07
C GLU A 92 16.07 -7.27 6.12
N GLU A 93 16.14 -7.85 4.92
CA GLU A 93 17.12 -7.53 3.87
C GLU A 93 17.02 -6.06 3.43
N LEU A 94 15.82 -5.54 3.28
CA LEU A 94 15.57 -4.14 2.92
C LEU A 94 15.80 -3.15 4.08
N GLY A 95 16.04 -3.63 5.30
CA GLY A 95 16.19 -2.79 6.48
C GLY A 95 14.88 -2.22 7.04
N GLY A 96 13.74 -2.81 6.66
CA GLY A 96 12.42 -2.38 7.12
C GLY A 96 11.89 -1.13 6.40
N PHE A 97 11.04 -0.39 7.08
CA PHE A 97 10.54 0.91 6.61
C PHE A 97 11.61 1.99 6.74
N ASP A 98 11.60 2.95 5.80
CA ASP A 98 12.46 4.13 5.90
C ASP A 98 11.97 5.03 7.06
N PRO A 99 12.83 5.32 8.05
CA PRO A 99 12.45 6.15 9.21
C PRO A 99 12.12 7.60 8.86
N HIS A 100 12.46 8.07 7.66
CA HIS A 100 12.05 9.40 7.19
C HIS A 100 10.60 9.45 6.70
N LEU A 101 9.97 8.29 6.47
CA LEU A 101 8.58 8.14 6.04
C LEU A 101 7.70 7.77 7.23
N THR A 102 7.47 8.73 8.12
CA THR A 102 6.73 8.52 9.37
C THR A 102 5.23 8.29 9.18
N LEU A 103 4.67 8.74 8.06
CA LEU A 103 3.29 8.54 7.65
C LEU A 103 3.18 8.80 6.14
N PHE A 104 2.40 8.00 5.43
CA PHE A 104 2.23 8.01 3.97
C PHE A 104 3.50 7.68 3.19
N ARG A 105 3.33 7.00 2.06
CA ARG A 105 4.36 6.61 1.09
C ARG A 105 5.37 5.58 1.56
N ASP A 106 5.34 5.14 2.81
CA ASP A 106 6.11 4.02 3.33
C ASP A 106 5.83 2.72 2.54
N ASP A 107 4.57 2.52 2.15
CA ASP A 107 4.12 1.44 1.28
C ASP A 107 4.77 1.52 -0.12
N VAL A 108 4.76 2.69 -0.74
CA VAL A 108 5.33 2.90 -2.08
C VAL A 108 6.85 2.71 -2.07
N ASP A 109 7.53 3.25 -1.06
CA ASP A 109 8.97 3.10 -0.88
C ASP A 109 9.35 1.62 -0.74
N LEU A 110 8.70 0.90 0.19
CA LEU A 110 8.99 -0.50 0.44
C LEU A 110 8.73 -1.36 -0.80
N GLY A 111 7.60 -1.15 -1.49
CA GLY A 111 7.27 -1.85 -2.72
C GLY A 111 8.30 -1.61 -3.83
N TRP A 112 8.74 -0.36 -3.99
CA TRP A 112 9.76 -0.03 -4.98
C TRP A 112 11.11 -0.69 -4.68
N ARG A 113 11.57 -0.63 -3.42
CA ARG A 113 12.79 -1.31 -2.98
C ARG A 113 12.71 -2.82 -3.16
N ALA A 114 11.53 -3.43 -2.94
CA ALA A 114 11.32 -4.85 -3.20
C ALA A 114 11.52 -5.20 -4.69
N HIS A 115 11.00 -4.37 -5.60
CA HIS A 115 11.24 -4.55 -7.04
C HIS A 115 12.71 -4.41 -7.41
N VAL A 116 13.41 -3.41 -6.84
CA VAL A 116 14.86 -3.23 -7.06
C VAL A 116 15.66 -4.45 -6.57
N ALA A 117 15.22 -5.08 -5.47
CA ALA A 117 15.80 -6.32 -4.96
C ALA A 117 15.40 -7.58 -5.76
N GLY A 118 14.60 -7.43 -6.84
CA GLY A 118 14.21 -8.53 -7.73
C GLY A 118 12.96 -9.30 -7.31
N TYR A 119 12.21 -8.81 -6.32
CA TYR A 119 10.94 -9.41 -5.91
C TYR A 119 9.75 -8.79 -6.62
N SER A 120 8.68 -9.56 -6.72
CA SER A 120 7.40 -9.07 -7.22
C SER A 120 6.51 -8.60 -6.07
N VAL A 121 5.67 -7.59 -6.34
CA VAL A 121 4.58 -7.15 -5.48
C VAL A 121 3.27 -7.43 -6.18
N ILE A 122 2.31 -8.07 -5.51
CA ILE A 122 1.02 -8.44 -6.09
C ILE A 122 -0.16 -7.91 -5.28
N CYS A 123 -1.22 -7.54 -5.99
CA CYS A 123 -2.55 -7.33 -5.41
C CYS A 123 -3.38 -8.58 -5.65
N VAL A 124 -4.04 -9.08 -4.59
CA VAL A 124 -4.87 -10.30 -4.55
C VAL A 124 -6.28 -9.89 -4.16
N THR A 125 -7.18 -9.79 -5.11
CA THR A 125 -8.52 -9.23 -4.87
C THR A 125 -9.48 -10.17 -4.13
N ASP A 126 -9.18 -11.48 -4.06
CA ASP A 126 -9.89 -12.44 -3.21
C ASP A 126 -9.61 -12.18 -1.72
N SER A 127 -8.53 -11.49 -1.40
CA SER A 127 -8.27 -10.93 -0.08
C SER A 127 -8.91 -9.55 0.01
N VAL A 128 -9.78 -9.32 0.98
CA VAL A 128 -10.48 -8.05 1.18
C VAL A 128 -10.21 -7.51 2.57
N VAL A 129 -9.90 -6.22 2.65
CA VAL A 129 -9.76 -5.48 3.92
C VAL A 129 -10.61 -4.22 3.85
N TYR A 130 -11.37 -3.95 4.91
CA TYR A 130 -12.15 -2.73 5.07
C TYR A 130 -11.33 -1.71 5.84
N HIS A 131 -11.23 -0.47 5.36
CA HIS A 131 -10.39 0.57 5.92
C HIS A 131 -11.14 1.88 6.11
N ALA A 132 -10.95 2.52 7.26
CA ALA A 132 -11.63 3.78 7.60
C ALA A 132 -10.87 5.02 7.12
N GLU A 133 -9.58 4.89 6.76
CA GLU A 133 -8.70 5.99 6.31
C GLU A 133 -8.72 7.20 7.27
N ALA A 134 -8.70 6.94 8.59
CA ALA A 134 -8.91 7.97 9.60
C ALA A 134 -7.85 9.09 9.56
N ALA A 135 -6.60 8.76 9.23
CA ALA A 135 -5.52 9.73 9.09
C ALA A 135 -5.66 10.59 7.81
N ALA A 136 -6.04 9.97 6.68
CA ALA A 136 -6.21 10.68 5.40
C ALA A 136 -7.44 11.58 5.38
N THR A 137 -8.49 11.22 6.13
CA THR A 137 -9.75 11.96 6.23
C THR A 137 -9.80 12.97 7.39
N GLU A 138 -8.65 13.22 8.04
CA GLU A 138 -8.53 14.14 9.20
C GLU A 138 -9.45 13.79 10.39
N ARG A 139 -9.90 12.54 10.48
CA ARG A 139 -10.68 12.02 11.61
C ARG A 139 -9.82 11.64 12.81
N ARG A 140 -8.50 11.59 12.61
CA ARG A 140 -7.49 11.33 13.62
C ARG A 140 -6.49 12.48 13.60
N GLU A 141 -6.16 13.03 14.77
CA GLU A 141 -4.99 13.88 14.91
C GLU A 141 -3.72 13.07 14.58
N VAL A 142 -2.92 13.63 13.70
CA VAL A 142 -1.63 13.04 13.33
C VAL A 142 -0.55 13.78 14.12
N ASP A 143 -0.13 13.20 15.23
CA ASP A 143 1.02 13.69 15.99
C ASP A 143 2.28 12.97 15.46
N VAL A 144 2.91 13.60 14.49
CA VAL A 144 4.15 13.11 13.89
C VAL A 144 5.21 14.18 14.08
N GLU A 145 6.31 13.81 14.72
CA GLU A 145 7.44 14.71 14.96
C GLU A 145 7.95 15.31 13.64
N GLY A 146 7.98 16.63 13.54
CA GLY A 146 8.42 17.35 12.33
C GLY A 146 7.37 17.46 11.21
N ALA A 147 6.14 16.96 11.40
CA ALA A 147 5.05 17.23 10.48
C ALA A 147 4.56 18.68 10.68
N PRO A 148 4.31 19.45 9.60
CA PRO A 148 3.56 20.69 9.72
C PRO A 148 2.17 20.32 10.23
N LEU A 149 1.91 20.68 11.48
CA LEU A 149 0.70 20.41 12.23
C LEU A 149 -0.55 20.56 11.33
N HIS A 150 -1.39 19.54 11.31
CA HIS A 150 -2.73 19.52 10.72
C HIS A 150 -2.86 19.57 9.18
N ARG A 151 -1.83 19.20 8.40
CA ARG A 151 -1.95 19.17 6.93
C ARG A 151 -1.43 17.84 6.32
N PRO A 152 -2.19 16.75 6.41
CA PRO A 152 -1.82 15.43 5.85
C PRO A 152 -1.38 15.49 4.38
N HIS A 153 -2.05 16.32 3.57
CA HIS A 153 -1.74 16.50 2.16
C HIS A 153 -0.35 17.09 1.88
N LEU A 154 0.16 17.96 2.77
CA LEU A 154 1.52 18.49 2.61
C LEU A 154 2.57 17.45 2.95
N LEU A 155 2.32 16.64 3.96
CA LEU A 155 3.18 15.54 4.33
C LEU A 155 3.23 14.49 3.21
N ASP A 156 2.08 14.10 2.67
CA ASP A 156 2.01 13.17 1.54
C ASP A 156 2.80 13.67 0.32
N ARG A 157 2.66 14.96 -0.05
CA ARG A 157 3.42 15.55 -1.16
C ARG A 157 4.92 15.59 -0.91
N ARG A 158 5.34 15.93 0.32
CA ARG A 158 6.74 15.91 0.72
C ARG A 158 7.32 14.51 0.59
N HIS A 159 6.61 13.50 1.12
CA HIS A 159 7.04 12.11 1.06
C HIS A 159 7.00 11.55 -0.38
N ALA A 160 6.05 11.98 -1.21
CA ALA A 160 6.04 11.62 -2.63
C ALA A 160 7.30 12.11 -3.36
N ALA A 161 7.72 13.36 -3.12
CA ALA A 161 8.94 13.89 -3.69
C ALA A 161 10.19 13.16 -3.15
N TYR A 162 10.22 12.88 -1.86
CA TYR A 162 11.31 12.13 -1.23
C TYR A 162 11.45 10.72 -1.85
N VAL A 163 10.36 9.96 -1.93
CA VAL A 163 10.36 8.59 -2.51
C VAL A 163 10.85 8.60 -3.95
N LEU A 164 10.46 9.59 -4.76
CA LEU A 164 11.00 9.74 -6.12
C LEU A 164 12.51 9.99 -6.11
N LEU A 165 13.00 10.87 -5.25
CA LEU A 165 14.41 11.23 -5.21
C LEU A 165 15.31 10.07 -4.77
N VAL A 166 14.84 9.24 -3.82
CA VAL A 166 15.67 8.14 -3.27
C VAL A 166 15.58 6.85 -4.08
N ASN A 167 14.47 6.60 -4.78
CA ASN A 167 14.25 5.35 -5.50
C ASN A 167 14.36 5.47 -7.03
N ALA A 168 14.13 6.65 -7.61
CA ALA A 168 14.23 6.79 -9.05
C ALA A 168 15.68 6.60 -9.53
N PRO A 169 15.89 5.94 -10.69
CA PRO A 169 17.23 5.84 -11.27
C PRO A 169 17.82 7.23 -11.45
N GLN A 170 18.96 7.46 -10.84
CA GLN A 170 19.71 8.70 -11.08
C GLN A 170 20.36 8.58 -12.46
N TRP A 171 19.82 9.29 -13.43
CA TRP A 171 20.49 9.46 -14.72
C TRP A 171 21.68 10.38 -14.49
N ILE A 172 22.85 9.77 -14.38
CA ILE A 172 24.14 10.46 -14.38
C ILE A 172 24.54 10.71 -15.84
#